data_d8a00703c7ef15158aedf1fc280ca618
#
_entry.id   d8a00703c7ef15158aedf1fc280ca618
#
_cell.length_a   1.000
_cell.length_b   1.000
_cell.length_c   1.000
_cell.angle_alpha   90.00
_cell.angle_beta   90.00
_cell.angle_gamma   90.00
#
_symmetry.space_group_name_H-M   'P 1'
#
loop_
_entity.id
_entity.type
_entity.pdbx_description
1 polymer ?
#
loop_
_entity_poly.entity_id
_entity_poly.type
_entity_poly.pdbx_seq_one_letter_code
_entity_poly.pdbx_strand_id
1 'polypeptide(L)'
;MAEPFIGEIRMMSFSYAPRGWALCNGALMPINQNQALFSLLGTSFGGDGRVNFALPNLQGRTPIHMGNGYSIGQTGGEAAHTLSIAEVPAHVHAAQASSVVGSAITPAGGILAQRPSQAYHAPTNLVPMMNGSLANYGGSQPHPNMQPYLTISFCIALQGIFPSRN
;
A
#
# COMPACT_ATOMS: atom_id res chain seq x y z
N MET A 1 -10.15 -17.79 33.58
CA MET A 1 -9.92 -16.73 32.59
C MET A 1 -11.07 -15.75 32.70
N ALA A 2 -10.80 -14.44 32.65
CA ALA A 2 -11.88 -13.47 32.68
C ALA A 2 -12.75 -13.62 31.41
N GLU A 3 -14.07 -13.53 31.58
CA GLU A 3 -15.02 -13.59 30.47
C GLU A 3 -14.81 -12.36 29.56
N PRO A 4 -14.72 -12.52 28.24
CA PRO A 4 -14.48 -11.41 27.33
C PRO A 4 -15.73 -10.52 27.19
N PHE A 5 -15.57 -9.29 26.74
CA PHE A 5 -16.68 -8.49 26.23
C PHE A 5 -17.07 -8.98 24.82
N ILE A 6 -18.37 -8.97 24.50
CA ILE A 6 -18.82 -9.23 23.11
C ILE A 6 -18.19 -8.19 22.19
N GLY A 7 -17.61 -8.64 21.07
CA GLY A 7 -16.91 -7.75 20.13
C GLY A 7 -15.46 -7.41 20.53
N GLU A 8 -14.96 -7.92 21.66
CA GLU A 8 -13.55 -7.76 22.04
C GLU A 8 -12.65 -8.46 21.03
N ILE A 9 -11.59 -7.78 20.59
CA ILE A 9 -10.59 -8.35 19.68
C ILE A 9 -9.33 -8.67 20.47
N ARG A 10 -8.83 -9.91 20.33
CA ARG A 10 -7.56 -10.37 20.92
C ARG A 10 -6.62 -10.93 19.86
N MET A 11 -5.34 -10.73 20.10
CA MET A 11 -4.27 -11.37 19.34
C MET A 11 -4.01 -12.78 19.90
N MET A 12 -3.86 -13.75 18.97
CA MET A 12 -3.64 -15.16 19.28
C MET A 12 -2.46 -15.67 18.46
N SER A 13 -1.58 -16.46 19.08
CA SER A 13 -0.40 -17.04 18.42
C SER A 13 -0.67 -18.33 17.65
N PHE A 14 -1.93 -18.81 17.63
CA PHE A 14 -2.38 -20.00 16.91
C PHE A 14 -3.33 -19.66 15.76
N SER A 15 -3.49 -20.58 14.81
CA SER A 15 -4.14 -20.32 13.51
C SER A 15 -5.65 -20.50 13.46
N TYR A 16 -6.30 -20.83 14.58
CA TYR A 16 -7.75 -21.08 14.64
C TYR A 16 -8.41 -20.18 15.68
N ALA A 17 -9.71 -19.92 15.51
CA ALA A 17 -10.50 -19.21 16.51
C ALA A 17 -10.95 -20.20 17.62
N PRO A 18 -10.75 -19.90 18.92
CA PRO A 18 -11.29 -20.69 20.01
C PRO A 18 -12.81 -20.73 19.99
N ARG A 19 -13.41 -21.65 20.75
CA ARG A 19 -14.85 -21.71 20.91
C ARG A 19 -15.40 -20.36 21.45
N GLY A 20 -16.47 -19.86 20.83
CA GLY A 20 -17.07 -18.55 21.15
C GLY A 20 -16.32 -17.35 20.52
N TRP A 21 -15.34 -17.59 19.66
CA TRP A 21 -14.59 -16.58 18.93
C TRP A 21 -14.66 -16.83 17.42
N ALA A 22 -14.40 -15.83 16.62
CA ALA A 22 -14.20 -15.92 15.18
C ALA A 22 -12.94 -15.17 14.73
N LEU A 23 -12.36 -15.57 13.60
CA LEU A 23 -11.22 -14.86 13.03
C LEU A 23 -11.67 -13.51 12.43
N CYS A 24 -10.84 -12.47 12.61
CA CYS A 24 -11.04 -11.16 11.98
C CYS A 24 -10.57 -11.19 10.50
N ASN A 25 -11.29 -11.93 9.67
CA ASN A 25 -10.99 -12.17 8.24
C ASN A 25 -12.06 -11.62 7.29
N GLY A 26 -13.00 -10.81 7.78
CA GLY A 26 -14.09 -10.25 6.99
C GLY A 26 -15.26 -11.21 6.72
N ALA A 27 -15.34 -12.34 7.44
CA ALA A 27 -16.41 -13.30 7.24
C ALA A 27 -17.80 -12.68 7.48
N LEU A 28 -18.77 -13.06 6.65
CA LEU A 28 -20.18 -12.69 6.84
C LEU A 28 -20.81 -13.58 7.90
N MET A 29 -21.44 -12.94 8.89
CA MET A 29 -22.11 -13.61 10.01
C MET A 29 -23.63 -13.42 9.90
N PRO A 30 -24.43 -14.45 10.14
CA PRO A 30 -25.88 -14.33 10.15
C PRO A 30 -26.36 -13.57 11.40
N ILE A 31 -27.22 -12.57 11.21
CA ILE A 31 -27.73 -11.70 12.27
C ILE A 31 -28.56 -12.48 13.29
N ASN A 32 -29.39 -13.42 12.82
CA ASN A 32 -30.28 -14.20 13.69
C ASN A 32 -29.55 -15.02 14.76
N GLN A 33 -28.28 -15.40 14.50
CA GLN A 33 -27.44 -16.16 15.43
C GLN A 33 -26.49 -15.28 16.25
N ASN A 34 -26.33 -13.99 15.88
CA ASN A 34 -25.33 -13.08 16.44
C ASN A 34 -25.92 -11.70 16.74
N GLN A 35 -27.16 -11.63 17.23
CA GLN A 35 -27.89 -10.36 17.43
C GLN A 35 -27.15 -9.39 18.35
N ALA A 36 -26.58 -9.88 19.44
CA ALA A 36 -25.85 -9.03 20.40
C ALA A 36 -24.61 -8.41 19.75
N LEU A 37 -23.83 -9.18 18.98
CA LEU A 37 -22.66 -8.67 18.24
C LEU A 37 -23.08 -7.69 17.14
N PHE A 38 -24.17 -7.99 16.41
CA PHE A 38 -24.71 -7.09 15.40
C PHE A 38 -25.16 -5.74 16.00
N SER A 39 -25.75 -5.75 17.19
CA SER A 39 -26.14 -4.50 17.86
C SER A 39 -24.96 -3.58 18.19
N LEU A 40 -23.75 -4.14 18.32
CA LEU A 40 -22.51 -3.38 18.57
C LEU A 40 -21.82 -2.93 17.28
N LEU A 41 -21.70 -3.84 16.32
CA LEU A 41 -20.93 -3.61 15.08
C LEU A 41 -21.75 -2.97 13.96
N GLY A 42 -23.07 -3.30 13.92
CA GLY A 42 -23.90 -2.92 12.78
C GLY A 42 -23.32 -3.43 11.46
N THR A 43 -23.34 -2.57 10.46
CA THR A 43 -22.74 -2.80 9.12
C THR A 43 -21.41 -2.08 8.93
N SER A 44 -20.74 -1.64 10.02
CA SER A 44 -19.51 -0.85 9.95
C SER A 44 -18.39 -1.54 9.15
N PHE A 45 -18.36 -2.86 9.13
CA PHE A 45 -17.37 -3.66 8.40
C PHE A 45 -17.94 -4.30 7.13
N GLY A 46 -19.23 -4.05 6.80
CA GLY A 46 -19.92 -4.59 5.64
C GLY A 46 -21.11 -5.47 5.99
N GLY A 47 -21.66 -6.15 4.98
CA GLY A 47 -22.91 -6.93 5.08
C GLY A 47 -24.12 -6.11 4.64
N ASP A 48 -25.29 -6.78 4.53
CA ASP A 48 -26.54 -6.17 4.09
C ASP A 48 -27.39 -5.56 5.22
N GLY A 49 -27.01 -5.83 6.48
CA GLY A 49 -27.71 -5.35 7.68
C GLY A 49 -29.14 -5.88 7.85
N ARG A 50 -29.57 -6.85 7.03
CA ARG A 50 -30.88 -7.49 7.08
C ARG A 50 -30.78 -8.96 7.45
N VAL A 51 -29.89 -9.69 6.79
CA VAL A 51 -29.66 -11.13 6.99
C VAL A 51 -28.27 -11.36 7.57
N ASN A 52 -27.29 -10.56 7.14
CA ASN A 52 -25.90 -10.72 7.52
C ASN A 52 -25.18 -9.38 7.79
N PHE A 53 -24.06 -9.47 8.48
CA PHE A 53 -23.10 -8.40 8.70
C PHE A 53 -21.67 -8.98 8.61
N ALA A 54 -20.68 -8.15 8.32
CA ALA A 54 -19.30 -8.59 8.21
C ALA A 54 -18.53 -8.37 9.52
N LEU A 55 -17.62 -9.29 9.81
CA LEU A 55 -16.58 -9.11 10.83
C LEU A 55 -15.47 -8.20 10.30
N PRO A 56 -14.67 -7.55 11.19
CA PRO A 56 -13.46 -6.84 10.80
C PRO A 56 -12.54 -7.73 9.97
N ASN A 57 -11.88 -7.15 8.95
CA ASN A 57 -10.83 -7.84 8.19
C ASN A 57 -9.48 -7.20 8.50
N LEU A 58 -8.67 -7.89 9.31
CA LEU A 58 -7.32 -7.47 9.71
C LEU A 58 -6.21 -8.19 8.94
N GLN A 59 -6.55 -8.97 7.90
CA GLN A 59 -5.57 -9.64 7.06
C GLN A 59 -4.75 -8.62 6.26
N GLY A 60 -3.45 -8.58 6.49
CA GLY A 60 -2.54 -7.61 5.86
C GLY A 60 -2.79 -6.15 6.25
N ARG A 61 -3.49 -5.89 7.36
CA ARG A 61 -3.85 -4.54 7.83
C ARG A 61 -3.39 -4.30 9.26
N THR A 62 -2.87 -3.11 9.50
CA THR A 62 -2.57 -2.61 10.85
C THR A 62 -3.78 -1.84 11.37
N PRO A 63 -4.33 -2.18 12.57
CA PRO A 63 -5.41 -1.41 13.15
C PRO A 63 -4.92 -0.01 13.57
N ILE A 64 -5.72 1.00 13.30
CA ILE A 64 -5.52 2.37 13.77
C ILE A 64 -6.72 2.82 14.59
N HIS A 65 -6.52 3.80 15.48
CA HIS A 65 -7.60 4.32 16.32
C HIS A 65 -8.56 5.20 15.48
N MET A 66 -9.87 5.10 15.75
CA MET A 66 -10.87 5.98 15.15
C MET A 66 -10.70 7.43 15.63
N GLY A 67 -11.07 8.39 14.79
CA GLY A 67 -10.95 9.82 15.10
C GLY A 67 -10.03 10.51 14.10
N ASN A 68 -9.96 11.83 14.16
CA ASN A 68 -9.08 12.64 13.32
C ASN A 68 -9.25 12.37 11.80
N GLY A 69 -10.51 12.16 11.37
CA GLY A 69 -10.86 11.85 9.98
C GLY A 69 -10.98 10.35 9.67
N TYR A 70 -10.67 9.48 10.62
CA TYR A 70 -10.83 8.02 10.46
C TYR A 70 -12.10 7.53 11.15
N SER A 71 -12.94 6.82 10.42
CA SER A 71 -14.17 6.21 10.92
C SER A 71 -13.98 4.72 11.17
N ILE A 72 -14.76 4.16 12.11
CA ILE A 72 -14.73 2.71 12.36
C ILE A 72 -15.12 1.94 11.09
N GLY A 73 -14.37 0.89 10.77
CA GLY A 73 -14.56 0.08 9.55
C GLY A 73 -13.91 0.65 8.29
N GLN A 74 -13.42 1.89 8.31
CA GLN A 74 -12.71 2.49 7.19
C GLN A 74 -11.41 1.74 6.91
N THR A 75 -11.15 1.46 5.64
CA THR A 75 -9.91 0.82 5.17
C THR A 75 -9.17 1.77 4.23
N GLY A 76 -7.85 1.66 4.21
CA GLY A 76 -6.99 2.45 3.34
C GLY A 76 -5.60 1.85 3.23
N GLY A 77 -4.76 2.49 2.40
CA GLY A 77 -3.41 2.03 2.12
C GLY A 77 -3.35 0.87 1.13
N GLU A 78 -2.15 0.56 0.67
CA GLU A 78 -1.87 -0.47 -0.33
C GLU A 78 -0.68 -1.33 0.14
N ALA A 79 -0.79 -2.65 -0.03
CA ALA A 79 0.29 -3.60 0.27
C ALA A 79 1.43 -3.55 -0.76
N ALA A 80 1.12 -3.15 -1.99
CA ALA A 80 2.09 -2.91 -3.05
C ALA A 80 1.66 -1.68 -3.85
N HIS A 81 2.60 -0.84 -4.23
CA HIS A 81 2.33 0.42 -4.92
C HIS A 81 3.20 0.57 -6.16
N THR A 82 2.61 1.03 -7.26
CA THR A 82 3.33 1.39 -8.50
C THR A 82 3.38 2.91 -8.59
N LEU A 83 4.59 3.47 -8.57
CA LEU A 83 4.77 4.92 -8.67
C LEU A 83 4.23 5.45 -9.99
N SER A 84 3.38 6.46 -9.92
CA SER A 84 2.95 7.26 -11.05
C SER A 84 3.90 8.45 -11.28
N ILE A 85 3.83 9.06 -12.47
CA ILE A 85 4.63 10.25 -12.80
C ILE A 85 4.36 11.41 -11.82
N ALA A 86 3.13 11.52 -11.32
CA ALA A 86 2.74 12.59 -10.38
C ALA A 86 3.34 12.42 -8.98
N GLU A 87 3.74 11.20 -8.62
CA GLU A 87 4.31 10.86 -7.31
C GLU A 87 5.84 10.95 -7.30
N VAL A 88 6.46 11.01 -8.47
CA VAL A 88 7.91 11.19 -8.60
C VAL A 88 8.21 12.69 -8.56
N PRO A 89 9.03 13.18 -7.61
CA PRO A 89 9.44 14.58 -7.59
C PRO A 89 10.07 15.01 -8.91
N ALA A 90 9.77 16.20 -9.38
CA ALA A 90 10.38 16.74 -10.58
C ALA A 90 11.92 16.81 -10.39
N HIS A 91 12.63 16.19 -11.27
CA HIS A 91 14.09 16.19 -11.28
C HIS A 91 14.59 16.27 -12.72
N VAL A 92 15.87 16.66 -12.93
CA VAL A 92 16.54 16.78 -14.22
C VAL A 92 17.88 16.06 -14.18
N HIS A 93 18.26 15.48 -15.29
CA HIS A 93 19.58 14.93 -15.50
C HIS A 93 20.36 15.90 -16.40
N ALA A 94 21.44 16.46 -15.88
CA ALA A 94 22.32 17.32 -16.66
C ALA A 94 23.22 16.45 -17.55
N ALA A 95 23.15 16.63 -18.85
CA ALA A 95 24.16 16.10 -19.76
C ALA A 95 25.42 16.99 -19.62
N GLN A 96 26.55 16.38 -19.30
CA GLN A 96 27.82 17.09 -19.16
C GLN A 96 28.66 16.93 -20.44
N ALA A 97 29.33 18.00 -20.82
CA ALA A 97 30.31 17.99 -21.90
C ALA A 97 31.55 18.78 -21.49
N SER A 98 32.69 18.49 -22.08
CA SER A 98 33.93 19.22 -21.86
C SER A 98 34.02 20.40 -22.82
N SER A 99 34.47 21.56 -22.32
CA SER A 99 34.85 22.74 -23.14
C SER A 99 36.28 22.61 -23.75
N VAL A 100 36.97 21.53 -23.40
CA VAL A 100 38.30 21.25 -23.97
C VAL A 100 38.14 20.56 -25.32
N VAL A 101 39.05 20.87 -26.27
CA VAL A 101 39.05 20.21 -27.58
C VAL A 101 39.26 18.70 -27.44
N GLY A 102 38.41 17.94 -28.08
CA GLY A 102 38.48 16.47 -28.03
C GLY A 102 39.78 15.93 -28.59
N SER A 103 40.38 14.99 -27.86
CA SER A 103 41.63 14.30 -28.24
C SER A 103 41.44 12.83 -28.63
N ALA A 104 40.25 12.28 -28.44
CA ALA A 104 39.92 10.89 -28.71
C ALA A 104 38.85 10.76 -29.82
N ILE A 105 38.97 9.74 -30.63
CA ILE A 105 38.01 9.39 -31.70
C ILE A 105 37.04 8.31 -31.28
N THR A 106 37.26 7.69 -30.12
CA THR A 106 36.40 6.66 -29.54
C THR A 106 35.72 7.17 -28.27
N PRO A 107 34.45 6.85 -28.03
CA PRO A 107 33.71 7.32 -26.84
C PRO A 107 34.03 6.55 -25.56
N ALA A 108 34.85 5.47 -25.63
CA ALA A 108 35.15 4.63 -24.48
C ALA A 108 35.88 5.42 -23.38
N GLY A 109 35.22 5.59 -22.23
CA GLY A 109 35.75 6.36 -21.09
C GLY A 109 35.79 7.87 -21.30
N GLY A 110 35.23 8.38 -22.40
CA GLY A 110 35.19 9.81 -22.74
C GLY A 110 33.81 10.44 -22.55
N ILE A 111 33.79 11.77 -22.56
CA ILE A 111 32.57 12.58 -22.61
C ILE A 111 32.59 13.42 -23.90
N LEU A 112 31.42 13.95 -24.26
CA LEU A 112 31.34 14.90 -25.38
C LEU A 112 32.29 16.08 -25.14
N ALA A 113 33.01 16.47 -26.17
CA ALA A 113 34.03 17.50 -26.09
C ALA A 113 33.86 18.51 -27.23
N GLN A 114 34.49 19.70 -27.06
CA GLN A 114 34.50 20.75 -28.06
C GLN A 114 35.22 20.25 -29.32
N ARG A 115 34.64 20.50 -30.51
CA ARG A 115 35.30 20.26 -31.80
C ARG A 115 35.88 21.53 -32.36
N PRO A 116 37.02 21.45 -33.08
CA PRO A 116 37.61 22.60 -33.77
C PRO A 116 36.71 23.13 -34.90
N SER A 117 35.89 22.26 -35.52
CA SER A 117 34.89 22.62 -36.50
C SER A 117 33.54 22.75 -35.79
N GLN A 118 32.73 23.75 -36.13
CA GLN A 118 31.42 24.02 -35.54
C GLN A 118 30.59 22.71 -35.43
N ALA A 119 30.41 22.25 -34.18
CA ALA A 119 29.69 21.01 -33.89
C ALA A 119 28.20 21.27 -33.58
N TYR A 120 27.77 22.50 -33.59
CA TYR A 120 26.38 22.88 -33.28
C TYR A 120 25.81 23.69 -34.41
N HIS A 121 24.55 23.44 -34.75
CA HIS A 121 23.78 24.15 -35.75
C HIS A 121 22.52 24.77 -35.11
N ALA A 122 21.99 25.83 -35.72
CA ALA A 122 20.66 26.31 -35.33
C ALA A 122 19.67 25.13 -35.39
N PRO A 123 18.64 25.09 -34.49
CA PRO A 123 17.72 23.95 -34.37
C PRO A 123 16.76 23.87 -35.57
N THR A 124 17.31 23.62 -36.74
CA THR A 124 16.60 23.40 -38.01
C THR A 124 16.84 21.97 -38.48
N ASN A 125 15.86 21.37 -39.18
CA ASN A 125 15.91 19.99 -39.69
C ASN A 125 16.20 18.96 -38.57
N LEU A 126 15.45 19.07 -37.47
CA LEU A 126 15.60 18.17 -36.32
C LEU A 126 15.29 16.73 -36.73
N VAL A 127 16.18 15.82 -36.42
CA VAL A 127 15.98 14.38 -36.52
C VAL A 127 16.07 13.76 -35.15
N PRO A 128 15.25 12.73 -34.83
CA PRO A 128 15.35 12.03 -33.57
C PRO A 128 16.74 11.41 -33.42
N MET A 129 17.29 11.46 -32.23
CA MET A 129 18.50 10.70 -31.89
C MET A 129 18.22 9.19 -32.07
N MET A 130 19.28 8.41 -32.29
CA MET A 130 19.16 6.96 -32.42
C MET A 130 18.41 6.38 -31.20
N ASN A 131 17.45 5.46 -31.45
CA ASN A 131 16.76 4.73 -30.42
C ASN A 131 17.78 4.05 -29.48
N GLY A 132 17.65 4.28 -28.18
CA GLY A 132 18.61 3.78 -27.19
C GLY A 132 19.72 4.77 -26.82
N SER A 133 19.79 5.98 -27.43
CA SER A 133 20.72 7.03 -26.98
C SER A 133 20.45 7.47 -25.53
N LEU A 134 19.19 7.35 -25.08
CA LEU A 134 18.78 7.44 -23.67
C LEU A 134 18.03 6.15 -23.36
N ALA A 135 18.58 5.34 -22.48
CA ALA A 135 17.92 4.13 -22.02
C ALA A 135 16.81 4.49 -21.03
N ASN A 136 15.64 3.87 -21.20
CA ASN A 136 14.63 3.88 -20.15
C ASN A 136 15.16 3.09 -18.95
N TYR A 137 15.18 3.70 -17.78
CA TYR A 137 15.55 3.05 -16.54
C TYR A 137 14.30 2.93 -15.65
N GLY A 138 14.09 1.73 -15.06
CA GLY A 138 12.92 1.41 -14.26
C GLY A 138 12.02 0.40 -14.97
N GLY A 139 11.24 -0.35 -14.19
CA GLY A 139 10.41 -1.45 -14.68
C GLY A 139 8.92 -1.20 -14.58
N SER A 140 8.47 -0.05 -14.05
CA SER A 140 7.06 0.24 -13.75
C SER A 140 6.38 -0.89 -12.98
N GLN A 141 7.15 -1.64 -12.18
CA GLN A 141 6.64 -2.73 -11.37
C GLN A 141 6.25 -2.22 -9.99
N PRO A 142 5.18 -2.78 -9.39
CA PRO A 142 4.82 -2.42 -8.02
C PRO A 142 5.94 -2.87 -7.06
N HIS A 143 6.28 -2.01 -6.12
CA HIS A 143 7.15 -2.35 -5.00
C HIS A 143 6.35 -2.71 -3.77
N PRO A 144 6.79 -3.69 -2.94
CA PRO A 144 6.16 -3.99 -1.67
C PRO A 144 6.19 -2.77 -0.74
N ASN A 145 5.00 -2.40 -0.23
CA ASN A 145 4.81 -1.29 0.71
C ASN A 145 4.62 -1.78 2.15
N MET A 146 4.78 -3.09 2.37
CA MET A 146 4.67 -3.73 3.66
C MET A 146 6.00 -3.59 4.43
N GLN A 147 5.94 -3.01 5.63
CA GLN A 147 7.07 -3.06 6.57
C GLN A 147 7.37 -4.51 7.02
N PRO A 148 8.55 -4.80 7.57
CA PRO A 148 8.80 -6.10 8.19
C PRO A 148 7.71 -6.46 9.20
N TYR A 149 7.12 -7.64 9.09
CA TYR A 149 5.97 -8.05 9.88
C TYR A 149 6.11 -9.48 10.40
N LEU A 150 5.40 -9.75 11.49
CA LEU A 150 5.17 -11.10 12.02
C LEU A 150 3.67 -11.35 12.03
N THR A 151 3.23 -12.41 11.37
CA THR A 151 1.81 -12.77 11.28
C THR A 151 1.33 -13.45 12.55
N ILE A 152 0.29 -12.90 13.16
CA ILE A 152 -0.47 -13.49 14.26
C ILE A 152 -1.96 -13.39 13.96
N SER A 153 -2.78 -14.24 14.58
CA SER A 153 -4.24 -14.22 14.39
C SER A 153 -4.91 -13.16 15.25
N PHE A 154 -5.86 -12.43 14.67
CA PHE A 154 -6.80 -11.58 15.41
C PHE A 154 -8.14 -12.30 15.48
N CYS A 155 -8.68 -12.46 16.69
CA CYS A 155 -9.98 -13.09 16.92
C CYS A 155 -10.93 -12.13 17.62
N ILE A 156 -12.19 -12.16 17.25
CA ILE A 156 -13.27 -11.38 17.85
C ILE A 156 -14.20 -12.31 18.66
N ALA A 157 -14.57 -11.88 19.86
CA ALA A 157 -15.48 -12.61 20.73
C ALA A 157 -16.93 -12.52 20.22
N LEU A 158 -17.55 -13.66 19.97
CA LEU A 158 -18.96 -13.79 19.57
C LEU A 158 -19.90 -13.87 20.81
N GLN A 159 -19.34 -14.23 21.95
CA GLN A 159 -20.04 -14.43 23.23
C GLN A 159 -19.25 -13.76 24.36
N GLY A 160 -19.95 -13.32 25.39
CA GLY A 160 -19.35 -12.67 26.55
C GLY A 160 -20.26 -11.60 27.17
N ILE A 161 -19.68 -10.74 27.98
CA ILE A 161 -20.39 -9.64 28.65
C ILE A 161 -20.72 -8.54 27.61
N PHE A 162 -21.98 -8.08 27.61
CA PHE A 162 -22.37 -6.95 26.77
C PHE A 162 -21.78 -5.65 27.36
N PRO A 163 -20.98 -4.87 26.58
CA PRO A 163 -20.40 -3.62 27.10
C PRO A 163 -21.50 -2.58 27.30
N SER A 164 -21.63 -2.04 28.53
CA SER A 164 -22.53 -0.93 28.81
C SER A 164 -21.88 0.39 28.34
N ARG A 165 -22.69 1.27 27.76
CA ARG A 165 -22.31 2.69 27.58
C ARG A 165 -22.60 3.38 28.92
N ASN A 166 -21.59 3.85 29.61
CA ASN A 166 -21.72 4.74 30.77
C ASN A 166 -21.83 6.17 30.26
#